data_abeb821ee0a3dce25f6f9087d17a1518
#
_entry.id   abeb821ee0a3dce25f6f9087d17a1518
#
_cell.length_a   1.000
_cell.length_b   1.000
_cell.length_c   1.000
_cell.angle_alpha   90.00
_cell.angle_beta   90.00
_cell.angle_gamma   90.00
#
_symmetry.space_group_name_H-M   'P 1'
#
loop_
_entity.id
_entity.type
_entity.pdbx_description
1 polymer ?
#
loop_
_entity_poly.entity_id
_entity_poly.type
_entity_poly.pdbx_seq_one_letter_code
_entity_poly.pdbx_strand_id
1 'polypeptide(L)'
;MDSLLENINSPQDIRKLPIQDLPQLCKELRDFIINQTSKNPGHLGASLGTVELTVAIHYVFDTPNDKLIWDVGHQAYTHKIITGRKEQFSTNRKYKGISGFPKMKESEYDSFGAGHTSVSISALLGMAIAERIAGDPNRQHVAVIGDGAMGGGMAFEALNHAGATNENILVILNDNHIAIDESTGAINQYLLEITASEHYNKFKKTLWKVLTMKKYRPNVLTRAIRSIAALIKGNIAKESNLFEHLGFRYFGPTDGHDVQMLVQILSKLKNIESPKIFHVITTKGKGLPYAEKDQVKYHAPGYFDPETGAITENKKEGTPPKFQDVFGETLLEIAKIDNKVVGISPAMLTGCSMTIMRDAIPERVFDVGIAEQHAITFAAGMANSGLIPFCNVYSSFLQRGYDQIIHDVALQQLPVIICIDRAGIVGEDGPTHHGAFDLAYLRCIPNLIIASPLNENELRNLMFTAYHHRSSPFVIRYPRGAGSQTNWKNEMQILEIGKSEYLNKGEKLAILVLGPLGVHARQAVETLKTSGINPTLINIRFLKPLDTHLISQIAEDHSTILTIEDGSEYGGLHSAVSEFLTSSSFKNKLYHLAIPDHFIEHGDMTNLHLELGFDVKNMMKLFKQYYDES
;
A
#
# COMPACT_ATOMS: atom_id res chain seq x y z
N MET A 1 1.44 -25.91 -31.59
CA MET A 1 1.59 -24.51 -32.01
C MET A 1 2.69 -23.93 -31.16
N ASP A 2 3.66 -23.27 -31.77
CA ASP A 2 4.72 -22.60 -31.02
C ASP A 2 4.09 -21.51 -30.16
N SER A 3 4.61 -21.30 -28.94
CA SER A 3 4.10 -20.30 -28.00
C SER A 3 4.29 -18.89 -28.58
N LEU A 4 3.21 -18.11 -28.64
CA LEU A 4 3.30 -16.72 -29.06
C LEU A 4 4.14 -15.89 -28.09
N LEU A 5 3.98 -16.16 -26.79
CA LEU A 5 4.65 -15.42 -25.72
C LEU A 5 6.18 -15.56 -25.78
N GLU A 6 6.71 -16.67 -26.26
CA GLU A 6 8.17 -16.86 -26.42
C GLU A 6 8.77 -15.78 -27.31
N ASN A 7 8.04 -15.35 -28.36
CA ASN A 7 8.50 -14.35 -29.34
C ASN A 7 8.18 -12.91 -28.94
N ILE A 8 7.52 -12.67 -27.80
CA ILE A 8 7.22 -11.33 -27.30
C ILE A 8 8.32 -10.88 -26.33
N ASN A 9 9.09 -9.89 -26.73
CA ASN A 9 10.12 -9.25 -25.91
C ASN A 9 9.85 -7.75 -25.68
N SER A 10 8.98 -7.17 -26.52
CA SER A 10 8.62 -5.76 -26.46
C SER A 10 7.19 -5.54 -26.96
N PRO A 11 6.56 -4.38 -26.67
CA PRO A 11 5.25 -4.02 -27.22
C PRO A 11 5.24 -3.97 -28.77
N GLN A 12 6.38 -3.69 -29.40
CA GLN A 12 6.51 -3.70 -30.86
C GLN A 12 6.22 -5.09 -31.45
N ASP A 13 6.53 -6.16 -30.73
CA ASP A 13 6.27 -7.53 -31.21
C ASP A 13 4.77 -7.85 -31.14
N ILE A 14 4.08 -7.35 -30.12
CA ILE A 14 2.62 -7.50 -30.01
C ILE A 14 1.90 -6.80 -31.18
N ARG A 15 2.36 -5.61 -31.59
CA ARG A 15 1.76 -4.83 -32.69
C ARG A 15 1.91 -5.52 -34.06
N LYS A 16 2.84 -6.46 -34.20
CA LYS A 16 3.00 -7.26 -35.43
C LYS A 16 2.02 -8.43 -35.51
N LEU A 17 1.40 -8.83 -34.39
CA LEU A 17 0.46 -9.93 -34.36
C LEU A 17 -0.86 -9.54 -35.02
N PRO A 18 -1.49 -10.48 -35.75
CA PRO A 18 -2.88 -10.32 -36.15
C PRO A 18 -3.80 -10.20 -34.93
N ILE A 19 -4.82 -9.35 -35.00
CA ILE A 19 -5.77 -9.14 -33.89
C ILE A 19 -6.42 -10.44 -33.42
N GLN A 20 -6.63 -11.40 -34.33
CA GLN A 20 -7.21 -12.71 -34.04
C GLN A 20 -6.33 -13.59 -33.13
N ASP A 21 -5.04 -13.33 -33.04
CA ASP A 21 -4.09 -14.10 -32.26
C ASP A 21 -3.94 -13.54 -30.82
N LEU A 22 -4.40 -12.31 -30.56
CA LEU A 22 -4.32 -11.68 -29.24
C LEU A 22 -5.01 -12.46 -28.12
N PRO A 23 -6.18 -13.13 -28.33
CA PRO A 23 -6.76 -13.96 -27.29
C PRO A 23 -5.87 -15.12 -26.86
N GLN A 24 -5.12 -15.74 -27.81
CA GLN A 24 -4.16 -16.80 -27.49
C GLN A 24 -3.00 -16.24 -26.67
N LEU A 25 -2.44 -15.09 -27.05
CA LEU A 25 -1.40 -14.42 -26.27
C LEU A 25 -1.87 -14.09 -24.86
N CYS A 26 -3.09 -13.59 -24.69
CA CYS A 26 -3.68 -13.33 -23.36
C CYS A 26 -3.78 -14.60 -22.51
N LYS A 27 -4.13 -15.73 -23.10
CA LYS A 27 -4.15 -17.01 -22.41
C LYS A 27 -2.75 -17.41 -21.94
N GLU A 28 -1.75 -17.36 -22.81
CA GLU A 28 -0.36 -17.73 -22.47
C GLU A 28 0.24 -16.82 -21.39
N LEU A 29 -0.04 -15.50 -21.43
CA LEU A 29 0.34 -14.55 -20.40
C LEU A 29 -0.29 -14.89 -19.04
N ARG A 30 -1.56 -15.25 -19.04
CA ARG A 30 -2.29 -15.66 -17.83
C ARG A 30 -1.70 -16.93 -17.23
N ASP A 31 -1.47 -17.95 -18.05
CA ASP A 31 -0.87 -19.22 -17.63
C ASP A 31 0.56 -18.99 -17.07
N PHE A 32 1.32 -18.11 -17.71
CA PHE A 32 2.65 -17.70 -17.22
C PHE A 32 2.56 -17.01 -15.84
N ILE A 33 1.67 -16.04 -15.65
CA ILE A 33 1.50 -15.32 -14.38
C ILE A 33 1.11 -16.31 -13.27
N ILE A 34 0.13 -17.19 -13.52
CA ILE A 34 -0.31 -18.20 -12.54
C ILE A 34 0.86 -19.09 -12.12
N ASN A 35 1.60 -19.63 -13.09
CA ASN A 35 2.75 -20.51 -12.82
C ASN A 35 3.88 -19.80 -12.07
N GLN A 36 4.16 -18.53 -12.39
CA GLN A 36 5.22 -17.78 -11.69
C GLN A 36 4.79 -17.39 -10.28
N THR A 37 3.57 -16.88 -10.10
CA THR A 37 3.10 -16.40 -8.79
C THR A 37 2.77 -17.52 -7.82
N SER A 38 2.47 -18.72 -8.28
CA SER A 38 2.32 -19.89 -7.41
C SER A 38 3.63 -20.27 -6.69
N LYS A 39 4.77 -20.03 -7.35
CA LYS A 39 6.14 -20.33 -6.86
C LYS A 39 6.84 -19.12 -6.25
N ASN A 40 6.41 -17.91 -6.62
CA ASN A 40 6.96 -16.64 -6.16
C ASN A 40 5.80 -15.68 -5.85
N PRO A 41 5.33 -15.64 -4.61
CA PRO A 41 4.12 -14.92 -4.22
C PRO A 41 4.10 -13.44 -4.61
N GLY A 42 2.93 -12.97 -5.06
CA GLY A 42 2.73 -11.59 -5.49
C GLY A 42 1.25 -11.25 -5.70
N HIS A 43 0.98 -10.12 -6.37
CA HIS A 43 -0.36 -9.61 -6.63
C HIS A 43 -1.03 -10.37 -7.79
N LEU A 44 -1.56 -11.57 -7.49
CA LEU A 44 -2.12 -12.48 -8.49
C LEU A 44 -3.44 -11.97 -9.06
N GLY A 45 -4.44 -11.78 -8.20
CA GLY A 45 -5.82 -11.54 -8.63
C GLY A 45 -5.98 -10.30 -9.50
N ALA A 46 -5.39 -9.19 -9.10
CA ALA A 46 -5.43 -7.93 -9.85
C ALA A 46 -4.74 -8.05 -11.22
N SER A 47 -3.59 -8.71 -11.27
CA SER A 47 -2.82 -8.89 -12.51
C SER A 47 -3.53 -9.81 -13.51
N LEU A 48 -4.21 -10.86 -13.05
CA LEU A 48 -5.03 -11.71 -13.91
C LEU A 48 -6.25 -10.98 -14.49
N GLY A 49 -6.80 -10.02 -13.75
CA GLY A 49 -7.93 -9.20 -14.20
C GLY A 49 -7.61 -8.23 -15.33
N THR A 50 -6.35 -7.87 -15.52
CA THR A 50 -5.93 -6.82 -16.47
C THR A 50 -5.16 -7.33 -17.68
N VAL A 51 -5.09 -8.63 -17.92
CA VAL A 51 -4.28 -9.21 -19.01
C VAL A 51 -4.73 -8.67 -20.37
N GLU A 52 -6.00 -8.79 -20.73
CA GLU A 52 -6.55 -8.33 -22.00
C GLU A 52 -6.43 -6.82 -22.16
N LEU A 53 -6.72 -6.08 -21.10
CA LEU A 53 -6.61 -4.62 -21.09
C LEU A 53 -5.16 -4.18 -21.35
N THR A 54 -4.19 -4.82 -20.70
CA THR A 54 -2.76 -4.50 -20.87
C THR A 54 -2.29 -4.78 -22.31
N VAL A 55 -2.66 -5.93 -22.86
CA VAL A 55 -2.33 -6.30 -24.25
C VAL A 55 -2.94 -5.30 -25.22
N ALA A 56 -4.22 -4.93 -25.02
CA ALA A 56 -4.91 -3.96 -25.88
C ALA A 56 -4.27 -2.55 -25.83
N ILE A 57 -3.88 -2.09 -24.64
CA ILE A 57 -3.18 -0.80 -24.47
C ILE A 57 -1.87 -0.82 -25.26
N HIS A 58 -1.02 -1.81 -25.07
CA HIS A 58 0.28 -1.88 -25.74
C HIS A 58 0.20 -2.18 -27.25
N TYR A 59 -0.92 -2.75 -27.69
CA TYR A 59 -1.20 -2.93 -29.11
C TYR A 59 -1.55 -1.61 -29.81
N VAL A 60 -2.31 -0.73 -29.13
CA VAL A 60 -2.85 0.51 -29.71
C VAL A 60 -1.93 1.71 -29.50
N PHE A 61 -1.34 1.84 -28.33
CA PHE A 61 -0.51 2.99 -27.96
C PHE A 61 0.97 2.69 -28.18
N ASP A 62 1.70 3.70 -28.67
CA ASP A 62 3.13 3.57 -28.99
C ASP A 62 4.01 3.80 -27.74
N THR A 63 3.86 2.93 -26.74
CA THR A 63 4.74 2.95 -25.56
C THR A 63 6.17 2.55 -25.92
N PRO A 64 7.20 3.20 -25.33
CA PRO A 64 7.17 4.18 -24.24
C PRO A 64 6.98 5.64 -24.69
N ASN A 65 6.83 5.91 -26.01
CA ASN A 65 6.59 7.27 -26.50
C ASN A 65 5.29 7.82 -25.92
N ASP A 66 4.16 7.11 -26.15
CA ASP A 66 2.91 7.37 -25.45
C ASP A 66 3.08 7.01 -23.97
N LYS A 67 2.62 7.88 -23.05
CA LYS A 67 2.80 7.72 -21.60
C LYS A 67 1.72 6.84 -21.01
N LEU A 68 2.14 5.82 -20.27
CA LEU A 68 1.25 4.89 -19.55
C LEU A 68 1.59 4.89 -18.06
N ILE A 69 0.59 5.18 -17.22
CA ILE A 69 0.71 5.15 -15.76
C ILE A 69 -0.29 4.15 -15.19
N TRP A 70 0.21 3.24 -14.36
CA TRP A 70 -0.59 2.31 -13.57
C TRP A 70 -0.79 2.87 -12.17
N ASP A 71 -2.05 3.15 -11.78
CA ASP A 71 -2.35 3.55 -10.39
C ASP A 71 -2.11 2.38 -9.45
N VAL A 72 -1.44 2.58 -8.32
CA VAL A 72 -0.89 1.52 -7.47
C VAL A 72 0.15 0.65 -8.17
N GLY A 73 -0.19 0.08 -9.32
CA GLY A 73 0.70 -0.76 -10.13
C GLY A 73 0.76 -2.24 -9.73
N HIS A 74 -0.05 -2.68 -8.76
CA HIS A 74 -0.14 -4.09 -8.37
C HIS A 74 -0.79 -4.99 -9.44
N GLN A 75 -1.49 -4.40 -10.40
CA GLN A 75 -2.11 -5.05 -11.55
C GLN A 75 -1.20 -5.10 -12.79
N ALA A 76 0.06 -4.65 -12.69
CA ALA A 76 0.94 -4.41 -13.85
C ALA A 76 1.88 -5.58 -14.22
N TYR A 77 1.60 -6.83 -13.80
CA TYR A 77 2.50 -7.94 -14.11
C TYR A 77 2.56 -8.24 -15.61
N THR A 78 1.42 -8.23 -16.30
CA THR A 78 1.39 -8.35 -17.77
C THR A 78 2.24 -7.26 -18.43
N HIS A 79 2.13 -6.01 -17.97
CA HIS A 79 2.94 -4.90 -18.46
C HIS A 79 4.44 -5.18 -18.30
N LYS A 80 4.89 -5.65 -17.13
CA LYS A 80 6.31 -6.02 -16.93
C LYS A 80 6.77 -7.11 -17.87
N ILE A 81 5.97 -8.16 -18.05
CA ILE A 81 6.30 -9.32 -18.89
C ILE A 81 6.51 -8.90 -20.34
N ILE A 82 5.58 -8.12 -20.91
CA ILE A 82 5.61 -7.71 -22.32
C ILE A 82 6.52 -6.52 -22.63
N THR A 83 7.10 -5.91 -21.59
CA THR A 83 8.06 -4.80 -21.71
C THR A 83 9.49 -5.22 -21.37
N GLY A 84 9.86 -6.46 -21.70
CA GLY A 84 11.23 -6.95 -21.65
C GLY A 84 11.68 -7.59 -20.33
N ARG A 85 10.78 -7.75 -19.34
CA ARG A 85 11.12 -8.32 -18.03
C ARG A 85 10.65 -9.78 -17.83
N LYS A 86 10.23 -10.45 -18.92
CA LYS A 86 9.74 -11.84 -18.90
C LYS A 86 10.74 -12.81 -18.27
N GLU A 87 11.98 -12.80 -18.70
CA GLU A 87 13.02 -13.70 -18.20
C GLU A 87 13.36 -13.46 -16.72
N GLN A 88 13.31 -12.20 -16.30
CA GLN A 88 13.59 -11.80 -14.92
C GLN A 88 12.38 -11.97 -13.99
N PHE A 89 11.20 -12.30 -14.51
CA PHE A 89 9.96 -12.28 -13.73
C PHE A 89 9.96 -13.28 -12.56
N SER A 90 10.75 -14.34 -12.63
CA SER A 90 10.98 -15.28 -11.52
C SER A 90 11.67 -14.65 -10.30
N THR A 91 12.26 -13.45 -10.47
CA THR A 91 12.88 -12.67 -9.39
C THR A 91 11.98 -11.54 -8.87
N ASN A 92 10.76 -11.43 -9.38
CA ASN A 92 9.82 -10.38 -8.98
C ASN A 92 9.61 -10.38 -7.45
N ARG A 93 9.78 -9.20 -6.80
CA ARG A 93 9.68 -9.00 -5.34
C ARG A 93 10.79 -9.68 -4.49
N LYS A 94 11.75 -10.38 -5.11
CA LYS A 94 12.88 -10.98 -4.38
C LYS A 94 14.00 -9.98 -4.17
N TYR A 95 14.79 -10.19 -3.15
CA TYR A 95 15.99 -9.40 -2.87
C TYR A 95 16.91 -9.35 -4.11
N LYS A 96 17.29 -8.12 -4.52
CA LYS A 96 18.02 -7.83 -5.76
C LYS A 96 17.37 -8.27 -7.07
N GLY A 97 16.08 -8.61 -7.03
CA GLY A 97 15.27 -8.90 -8.20
C GLY A 97 14.52 -7.68 -8.72
N ILE A 98 13.54 -7.91 -9.61
CA ILE A 98 12.67 -6.84 -10.10
C ILE A 98 11.59 -6.48 -9.08
N SER A 99 11.20 -5.19 -9.06
CA SER A 99 10.17 -4.66 -8.17
C SER A 99 8.80 -5.28 -8.42
N GLY A 100 7.96 -5.39 -7.38
CA GLY A 100 6.56 -5.78 -7.50
C GLY A 100 5.66 -4.75 -8.19
N PHE A 101 6.14 -3.50 -8.31
CA PHE A 101 5.44 -2.36 -8.90
C PHE A 101 6.24 -1.77 -10.08
N PRO A 102 5.60 -1.01 -11.00
CA PRO A 102 6.33 -0.22 -11.99
C PRO A 102 7.33 0.73 -11.33
N LYS A 103 8.54 0.78 -11.89
CA LYS A 103 9.66 1.55 -11.34
C LYS A 103 10.49 2.16 -12.47
N MET A 104 10.55 3.49 -12.52
CA MET A 104 11.23 4.24 -13.61
C MET A 104 12.69 3.84 -13.82
N LYS A 105 13.41 3.48 -12.75
CA LYS A 105 14.81 3.02 -12.84
C LYS A 105 14.94 1.60 -13.42
N GLU A 106 13.84 0.85 -13.51
CA GLU A 106 13.82 -0.54 -13.94
C GLU A 106 13.51 -0.67 -15.44
N SER A 107 12.68 0.23 -15.97
CA SER A 107 12.26 0.20 -17.38
C SER A 107 11.81 1.56 -17.88
N GLU A 108 12.16 1.88 -19.14
CA GLU A 108 11.68 3.07 -19.85
C GLU A 108 10.16 3.07 -20.08
N TYR A 109 9.54 1.89 -20.04
CA TYR A 109 8.09 1.73 -20.15
C TYR A 109 7.33 2.10 -18.88
N ASP A 110 8.01 2.20 -17.75
CA ASP A 110 7.45 2.63 -16.46
C ASP A 110 7.49 4.17 -16.38
N SER A 111 6.55 4.85 -17.05
CA SER A 111 6.55 6.32 -17.19
C SER A 111 6.49 7.05 -15.84
N PHE A 112 5.95 6.40 -14.78
CA PHE A 112 5.90 6.91 -13.42
C PHE A 112 5.99 5.76 -12.42
N GLY A 113 6.66 5.99 -11.28
CA GLY A 113 6.72 5.03 -10.18
C GLY A 113 5.36 4.81 -9.54
N ALA A 114 5.08 3.59 -9.11
CA ALA A 114 3.82 3.20 -8.52
C ALA A 114 4.02 2.57 -7.13
N GLY A 115 2.92 2.32 -6.41
CA GLY A 115 2.89 1.74 -5.06
C GLY A 115 1.75 2.30 -4.21
N HIS A 116 1.49 3.61 -4.29
CA HIS A 116 0.38 4.29 -3.63
C HIS A 116 -0.76 4.59 -4.61
N THR A 117 -1.99 4.66 -4.08
CA THR A 117 -3.21 4.87 -4.85
C THR A 117 -3.42 6.32 -5.26
N SER A 118 -4.31 6.54 -6.24
CA SER A 118 -4.93 7.84 -6.57
C SER A 118 -3.97 8.90 -7.11
N VAL A 119 -2.74 8.50 -7.53
CA VAL A 119 -1.69 9.42 -8.01
C VAL A 119 -1.66 9.54 -9.53
N SER A 120 -2.19 8.56 -10.25
CA SER A 120 -1.97 8.39 -11.69
C SER A 120 -2.52 9.53 -12.52
N ILE A 121 -3.72 10.03 -12.20
CA ILE A 121 -4.38 11.11 -12.97
C ILE A 121 -3.61 12.43 -12.81
N SER A 122 -3.17 12.76 -11.58
CA SER A 122 -2.39 13.97 -11.32
C SER A 122 -1.05 13.94 -12.07
N ALA A 123 -0.32 12.82 -11.98
CA ALA A 123 0.96 12.66 -12.67
C ALA A 123 0.78 12.72 -14.19
N LEU A 124 -0.24 12.06 -14.72
CA LEU A 124 -0.55 12.04 -16.14
C LEU A 124 -0.88 13.43 -16.67
N LEU A 125 -1.73 14.19 -15.95
CA LEU A 125 -2.09 15.57 -16.32
C LEU A 125 -0.85 16.47 -16.35
N GLY A 126 0.03 16.34 -15.35
CA GLY A 126 1.30 17.07 -15.31
C GLY A 126 2.19 16.77 -16.51
N MET A 127 2.29 15.50 -16.93
CA MET A 127 3.05 15.10 -18.13
C MET A 127 2.43 15.67 -19.40
N ALA A 128 1.11 15.57 -19.57
CA ALA A 128 0.41 16.10 -20.74
C ALA A 128 0.63 17.61 -20.90
N ILE A 129 0.51 18.37 -19.83
CA ILE A 129 0.76 19.82 -19.82
C ILE A 129 2.23 20.13 -20.14
N ALA A 130 3.17 19.40 -19.54
CA ALA A 130 4.60 19.61 -19.76
C ALA A 130 4.99 19.36 -21.23
N GLU A 131 4.50 18.27 -21.82
CA GLU A 131 4.79 17.95 -23.23
C GLU A 131 4.13 18.95 -24.20
N ARG A 132 2.91 19.41 -23.91
CA ARG A 132 2.29 20.50 -24.68
C ARG A 132 3.11 21.79 -24.63
N ILE A 133 3.61 22.18 -23.47
CA ILE A 133 4.47 23.36 -23.29
C ILE A 133 5.80 23.19 -24.04
N ALA A 134 6.35 21.97 -24.06
CA ALA A 134 7.57 21.64 -24.79
C ALA A 134 7.38 21.56 -26.30
N GLY A 135 6.16 21.69 -26.82
CA GLY A 135 5.85 21.69 -28.25
C GLY A 135 5.67 20.30 -28.87
N ASP A 136 5.43 19.28 -28.08
CA ASP A 136 5.14 17.89 -28.50
C ASP A 136 3.73 17.46 -28.10
N PRO A 137 2.66 18.02 -28.66
CA PRO A 137 1.28 17.76 -28.27
C PRO A 137 0.72 16.43 -28.79
N ASN A 138 1.47 15.68 -29.61
CA ASN A 138 0.95 14.53 -30.36
C ASN A 138 0.98 13.21 -29.53
N ARG A 139 1.67 13.19 -28.39
CA ARG A 139 1.75 12.01 -27.53
C ARG A 139 0.43 11.73 -26.85
N GLN A 140 0.15 10.45 -26.67
CA GLN A 140 -1.00 10.02 -25.90
C GLN A 140 -0.62 9.82 -24.43
N HIS A 141 -1.56 10.13 -23.54
CA HIS A 141 -1.41 10.05 -22.10
C HIS A 141 -2.50 9.15 -21.54
N VAL A 142 -2.12 8.00 -20.99
CA VAL A 142 -3.04 6.96 -20.52
C VAL A 142 -2.77 6.65 -19.04
N ALA A 143 -3.79 6.74 -18.19
CA ALA A 143 -3.75 6.25 -16.81
C ALA A 143 -4.72 5.09 -16.65
N VAL A 144 -4.31 4.03 -15.98
CA VAL A 144 -5.19 2.94 -15.55
C VAL A 144 -5.37 3.03 -14.04
N ILE A 145 -6.60 3.25 -13.59
CA ILE A 145 -6.95 3.40 -12.17
C ILE A 145 -8.07 2.44 -11.80
N GLY A 146 -7.95 1.79 -10.64
CA GLY A 146 -9.00 0.93 -10.09
C GLY A 146 -10.14 1.71 -9.45
N ASP A 147 -11.32 1.09 -9.36
CA ASP A 147 -12.52 1.64 -8.70
C ASP A 147 -12.26 2.04 -7.24
N GLY A 148 -11.56 1.20 -6.46
CA GLY A 148 -11.17 1.53 -5.08
C GLY A 148 -10.25 2.75 -4.98
N ALA A 149 -9.29 2.90 -5.92
CA ALA A 149 -8.38 4.04 -5.95
C ALA A 149 -9.07 5.34 -6.44
N MET A 150 -10.12 5.21 -7.25
CA MET A 150 -10.93 6.33 -7.71
C MET A 150 -11.67 7.04 -6.56
N GLY A 151 -11.94 6.35 -5.46
CA GLY A 151 -12.55 6.91 -4.25
C GLY A 151 -11.63 7.82 -3.42
N GLY A 152 -10.33 7.84 -3.69
CA GLY A 152 -9.36 8.66 -2.94
C GLY A 152 -9.47 10.14 -3.28
N GLY A 153 -9.28 11.02 -2.26
CA GLY A 153 -9.43 12.48 -2.40
C GLY A 153 -8.59 13.04 -3.55
N MET A 154 -7.32 12.65 -3.66
CA MET A 154 -6.43 13.14 -4.71
C MET A 154 -6.89 12.76 -6.13
N ALA A 155 -7.57 11.62 -6.31
CA ALA A 155 -8.17 11.27 -7.60
C ALA A 155 -9.29 12.27 -7.98
N PHE A 156 -10.12 12.68 -7.01
CA PHE A 156 -11.15 13.71 -7.23
C PHE A 156 -10.56 15.08 -7.52
N GLU A 157 -9.53 15.49 -6.78
CA GLU A 157 -8.81 16.74 -7.04
C GLU A 157 -8.25 16.76 -8.47
N ALA A 158 -7.65 15.63 -8.90
CA ALA A 158 -7.10 15.47 -10.23
C ALA A 158 -8.18 15.49 -11.32
N LEU A 159 -9.31 14.80 -11.11
CA LEU A 159 -10.45 14.84 -12.04
C LEU A 159 -11.03 16.24 -12.16
N ASN A 160 -11.23 16.94 -11.04
CA ASN A 160 -11.73 18.32 -11.05
C ASN A 160 -10.79 19.26 -11.83
N HIS A 161 -9.47 19.16 -11.63
CA HIS A 161 -8.50 19.98 -12.35
C HIS A 161 -8.42 19.57 -13.84
N ALA A 162 -8.31 18.29 -14.14
CA ALA A 162 -8.20 17.79 -15.50
C ALA A 162 -9.42 18.13 -16.37
N GLY A 163 -10.61 18.02 -15.80
CA GLY A 163 -11.84 18.36 -16.52
C GLY A 163 -12.00 19.86 -16.82
N ALA A 164 -11.35 20.72 -16.03
CA ALA A 164 -11.28 22.17 -16.32
C ALA A 164 -10.23 22.52 -17.38
N THR A 165 -9.38 21.57 -17.76
CA THR A 165 -8.41 21.70 -18.86
C THR A 165 -8.95 21.06 -20.14
N ASN A 166 -8.32 21.34 -21.27
CA ASN A 166 -8.60 20.65 -22.52
C ASN A 166 -7.51 19.64 -22.89
N GLU A 167 -6.76 19.16 -21.89
CA GLU A 167 -5.65 18.25 -22.13
C GLU A 167 -6.13 16.89 -22.64
N ASN A 168 -5.40 16.34 -23.62
CA ASN A 168 -5.72 15.05 -24.21
C ASN A 168 -5.24 13.92 -23.32
N ILE A 169 -5.99 13.60 -22.26
CA ILE A 169 -5.72 12.47 -21.37
C ILE A 169 -6.82 11.40 -21.47
N LEU A 170 -6.42 10.15 -21.34
CA LEU A 170 -7.30 9.00 -21.24
C LEU A 170 -7.15 8.35 -19.86
N VAL A 171 -8.21 8.40 -19.07
CA VAL A 171 -8.31 7.67 -17.82
C VAL A 171 -9.09 6.38 -18.07
N ILE A 172 -8.47 5.23 -17.88
CA ILE A 172 -9.12 3.92 -17.95
C ILE A 172 -9.52 3.52 -16.52
N LEU A 173 -10.81 3.57 -16.24
CA LEU A 173 -11.37 3.10 -14.99
C LEU A 173 -11.55 1.58 -15.07
N ASN A 174 -10.70 0.85 -14.37
CA ASN A 174 -10.75 -0.60 -14.24
C ASN A 174 -11.62 -0.98 -13.05
N ASP A 175 -12.87 -1.29 -13.31
CA ASP A 175 -13.89 -1.60 -12.31
C ASP A 175 -14.02 -3.11 -12.13
N ASN A 176 -13.76 -3.57 -10.92
CA ASN A 176 -13.94 -4.97 -10.54
C ASN A 176 -14.68 -5.13 -9.20
N HIS A 177 -15.19 -4.02 -8.64
CA HIS A 177 -15.97 -3.93 -7.40
C HIS A 177 -15.24 -4.39 -6.12
N ILE A 178 -13.92 -4.65 -6.20
CA ILE A 178 -13.12 -5.15 -5.08
C ILE A 178 -11.78 -4.41 -5.04
N ALA A 179 -11.54 -3.69 -3.94
CA ALA A 179 -10.23 -3.11 -3.62
C ALA A 179 -9.28 -4.21 -3.07
N ILE A 180 -8.72 -4.07 -1.89
CA ILE A 180 -8.08 -5.18 -1.14
C ILE A 180 -9.17 -6.00 -0.45
N ASP A 181 -10.07 -5.32 0.28
CA ASP A 181 -11.35 -5.83 0.77
C ASP A 181 -12.47 -5.41 -0.21
N GLU A 182 -13.72 -5.71 0.08
CA GLU A 182 -14.85 -5.23 -0.72
C GLU A 182 -14.86 -3.70 -0.77
N SER A 183 -15.02 -3.15 -1.97
CA SER A 183 -15.02 -1.69 -2.15
C SER A 183 -16.21 -1.05 -1.45
N THR A 184 -15.95 -0.01 -0.66
CA THR A 184 -16.97 0.69 0.14
C THR A 184 -17.25 2.09 -0.42
N GLY A 185 -18.38 2.67 0.00
CA GLY A 185 -18.75 4.05 -0.28
C GLY A 185 -19.70 4.27 -1.46
N ALA A 186 -20.27 5.47 -1.52
CA ALA A 186 -21.31 5.85 -2.48
C ALA A 186 -20.85 5.81 -3.95
N ILE A 187 -19.57 6.05 -4.22
CA ILE A 187 -19.02 5.94 -5.57
C ILE A 187 -19.08 4.53 -6.09
N ASN A 188 -18.72 3.55 -5.27
CA ASN A 188 -18.79 2.16 -5.67
C ASN A 188 -20.24 1.75 -5.96
N GLN A 189 -21.17 2.17 -5.10
CA GLN A 189 -22.61 1.95 -5.34
C GLN A 189 -23.07 2.63 -6.65
N TYR A 190 -22.61 3.83 -6.92
CA TYR A 190 -22.90 4.55 -8.17
C TYR A 190 -22.36 3.80 -9.41
N LEU A 191 -21.14 3.24 -9.35
CA LEU A 191 -20.58 2.44 -10.44
C LEU A 191 -21.38 1.15 -10.65
N LEU A 192 -21.84 0.49 -9.57
CA LEU A 192 -22.74 -0.66 -9.64
C LEU A 192 -24.07 -0.31 -10.33
N GLU A 193 -24.67 0.84 -10.01
CA GLU A 193 -25.90 1.30 -10.65
C GLU A 193 -25.71 1.54 -12.16
N ILE A 194 -24.58 2.14 -12.56
CA ILE A 194 -24.24 2.30 -13.99
C ILE A 194 -24.15 0.93 -14.67
N THR A 195 -23.49 -0.04 -14.06
CA THR A 195 -23.31 -1.38 -14.65
C THR A 195 -24.59 -2.20 -14.71
N ALA A 196 -25.50 -2.01 -13.76
CA ALA A 196 -26.81 -2.67 -13.70
C ALA A 196 -27.87 -2.05 -14.61
N SER A 197 -27.63 -0.84 -15.15
CA SER A 197 -28.63 -0.06 -15.88
C SER A 197 -29.06 -0.70 -17.20
N GLU A 198 -30.34 -0.47 -17.60
CA GLU A 198 -30.84 -0.87 -18.94
C GLU A 198 -30.03 -0.21 -20.08
N HIS A 199 -29.43 0.97 -19.85
CA HIS A 199 -28.59 1.69 -20.80
C HIS A 199 -27.31 0.90 -21.12
N TYR A 200 -26.71 0.23 -20.14
CA TYR A 200 -25.59 -0.69 -20.35
C TYR A 200 -25.98 -1.84 -21.29
N ASN A 201 -27.12 -2.46 -21.05
CA ASN A 201 -27.61 -3.55 -21.88
C ASN A 201 -27.95 -3.10 -23.32
N LYS A 202 -28.47 -1.89 -23.50
CA LYS A 202 -28.72 -1.29 -24.83
C LYS A 202 -27.42 -0.91 -25.51
N PHE A 203 -26.45 -0.32 -24.81
CA PHE A 203 -25.13 0.00 -25.32
C PHE A 203 -24.40 -1.26 -25.78
N LYS A 204 -24.35 -2.31 -24.95
CA LYS A 204 -23.74 -3.61 -25.27
C LYS A 204 -24.36 -4.24 -26.54
N LYS A 205 -25.70 -4.24 -26.66
CA LYS A 205 -26.40 -4.74 -27.84
C LYS A 205 -26.14 -3.93 -29.11
N THR A 206 -26.03 -2.62 -28.98
CA THR A 206 -25.79 -1.71 -30.13
C THR A 206 -24.33 -1.76 -30.57
N LEU A 207 -23.39 -1.77 -29.62
CA LEU A 207 -21.97 -1.93 -29.89
C LEU A 207 -21.72 -3.28 -30.56
N TRP A 208 -22.34 -4.36 -30.06
CA TRP A 208 -22.27 -5.69 -30.66
C TRP A 208 -22.83 -5.73 -32.09
N LYS A 209 -23.97 -5.10 -32.36
CA LYS A 209 -24.52 -4.98 -33.71
C LYS A 209 -23.58 -4.27 -34.67
N VAL A 210 -22.92 -3.22 -34.23
CA VAL A 210 -21.99 -2.44 -35.05
C VAL A 210 -20.69 -3.18 -35.34
N LEU A 211 -20.20 -3.95 -34.35
CA LEU A 211 -18.95 -4.71 -34.46
C LEU A 211 -19.13 -6.02 -35.26
N THR A 212 -20.30 -6.64 -35.20
CA THR A 212 -20.59 -7.92 -35.91
C THR A 212 -21.07 -7.73 -37.34
N MET A 213 -21.31 -6.50 -37.81
CA MET A 213 -21.59 -6.23 -39.21
C MET A 213 -20.35 -6.49 -40.09
N LYS A 214 -20.04 -7.77 -40.34
CA LYS A 214 -19.08 -8.21 -41.35
C LYS A 214 -19.58 -7.79 -42.74
N LYS A 215 -18.75 -6.99 -43.48
CA LYS A 215 -18.96 -6.56 -44.85
C LYS A 215 -20.12 -5.60 -45.07
N TYR A 216 -19.87 -4.29 -45.03
CA TYR A 216 -20.56 -3.38 -45.94
C TYR A 216 -19.81 -2.05 -46.15
N ARG A 217 -20.02 -1.46 -47.33
CA ARG A 217 -19.46 -0.28 -47.98
C ARG A 217 -19.15 0.94 -47.06
N PRO A 218 -18.20 1.83 -47.43
CA PRO A 218 -17.75 2.97 -46.62
C PRO A 218 -18.87 3.87 -46.04
N ASN A 219 -20.00 3.98 -46.75
CA ASN A 219 -21.15 4.79 -46.35
C ASN A 219 -21.97 4.20 -45.16
N VAL A 220 -21.85 2.89 -44.90
CA VAL A 220 -22.55 2.23 -43.76
C VAL A 220 -21.70 2.34 -42.50
N LEU A 221 -20.37 2.29 -42.65
CA LEU A 221 -19.43 2.51 -41.55
C LEU A 221 -19.56 3.94 -41.00
N THR A 222 -19.70 4.95 -41.89
CA THR A 222 -19.94 6.36 -41.50
C THR A 222 -21.31 6.56 -40.85
N ARG A 223 -22.33 5.81 -41.26
CA ARG A 223 -23.64 5.81 -40.58
C ARG A 223 -23.60 5.13 -39.24
N ALA A 224 -22.89 4.00 -39.11
CA ALA A 224 -22.71 3.29 -37.83
C ALA A 224 -21.88 4.13 -36.82
N ILE A 225 -20.84 4.83 -37.31
CA ILE A 225 -20.08 5.79 -36.51
C ILE A 225 -20.96 6.97 -36.10
N ARG A 226 -21.81 7.50 -37.01
CA ARG A 226 -22.81 8.52 -36.67
C ARG A 226 -23.89 8.00 -35.73
N SER A 227 -24.28 6.75 -35.82
CA SER A 227 -25.26 6.13 -34.88
C SER A 227 -24.65 5.90 -33.51
N ILE A 228 -23.35 5.55 -33.38
CA ILE A 228 -22.63 5.53 -32.11
C ILE A 228 -22.48 6.95 -31.58
N ALA A 229 -22.08 7.91 -32.41
CA ALA A 229 -22.01 9.31 -32.06
C ALA A 229 -23.38 9.95 -31.75
N ALA A 230 -24.45 9.47 -32.40
CA ALA A 230 -25.82 9.91 -32.12
C ALA A 230 -26.42 9.25 -30.90
N LEU A 231 -26.06 7.99 -30.60
CA LEU A 231 -26.37 7.33 -29.29
C LEU A 231 -25.62 7.99 -28.14
N ILE A 232 -24.38 8.40 -28.40
CA ILE A 232 -23.58 9.23 -27.49
C ILE A 232 -24.23 10.63 -27.32
N LYS A 233 -24.78 11.23 -28.39
CA LYS A 233 -25.43 12.56 -28.35
C LYS A 233 -26.92 12.55 -28.00
N GLY A 234 -27.64 11.50 -28.37
CA GLY A 234 -29.12 11.53 -28.36
C GLY A 234 -29.80 11.08 -27.08
N ASN A 235 -29.12 10.36 -26.20
CA ASN A 235 -29.67 9.93 -24.90
C ASN A 235 -29.00 10.59 -23.69
N ILE A 236 -28.02 11.46 -23.90
CA ILE A 236 -27.25 12.16 -22.85
C ILE A 236 -28.06 13.32 -22.24
N ALA A 237 -29.15 13.73 -22.85
CA ALA A 237 -29.90 14.93 -22.44
C ALA A 237 -30.79 14.75 -21.18
N LYS A 238 -30.84 13.57 -20.54
CA LYS A 238 -31.65 13.36 -19.35
C LYS A 238 -30.93 12.90 -18.07
N GLU A 239 -29.74 12.30 -18.16
CA GLU A 239 -28.94 11.92 -16.97
C GLU A 239 -27.45 11.92 -17.35
N SER A 240 -26.79 13.10 -17.29
CA SER A 240 -25.34 13.17 -17.38
C SER A 240 -24.72 12.53 -16.14
N ASN A 241 -23.71 11.70 -16.31
CA ASN A 241 -23.03 11.05 -15.20
C ASN A 241 -22.04 11.99 -14.49
N LEU A 242 -21.57 11.60 -13.30
CA LEU A 242 -20.62 12.38 -12.49
C LEU A 242 -19.39 12.85 -13.29
N PHE A 243 -18.83 12.00 -14.12
CA PHE A 243 -17.60 12.30 -14.87
C PHE A 243 -17.84 13.34 -15.97
N GLU A 244 -19.01 13.33 -16.59
CA GLU A 244 -19.39 14.33 -17.59
C GLU A 244 -19.63 15.71 -16.95
N HIS A 245 -20.19 15.76 -15.74
CA HIS A 245 -20.28 16.99 -14.98
C HIS A 245 -18.91 17.54 -14.57
N LEU A 246 -17.91 16.67 -14.38
CA LEU A 246 -16.52 17.08 -14.16
C LEU A 246 -15.78 17.46 -15.46
N GLY A 247 -16.43 17.48 -16.61
CA GLY A 247 -15.84 17.90 -17.90
C GLY A 247 -15.17 16.78 -18.71
N PHE A 248 -15.30 15.53 -18.30
CA PHE A 248 -14.80 14.39 -19.08
C PHE A 248 -15.83 13.87 -20.07
N ARG A 249 -15.34 13.35 -21.20
CA ARG A 249 -16.16 12.49 -22.05
C ARG A 249 -16.12 11.06 -21.49
N TYR A 250 -17.27 10.51 -21.20
CA TYR A 250 -17.39 9.16 -20.64
C TYR A 250 -17.73 8.12 -21.71
N PHE A 251 -17.03 6.98 -21.68
CA PHE A 251 -17.20 5.84 -22.58
C PHE A 251 -17.25 4.53 -21.77
N GLY A 252 -18.26 3.73 -22.01
CA GLY A 252 -18.41 2.44 -21.32
C GLY A 252 -19.74 2.35 -20.58
N PRO A 253 -19.90 1.41 -19.64
CA PRO A 253 -18.92 0.37 -19.33
C PRO A 253 -18.78 -0.68 -20.46
N THR A 254 -17.62 -1.35 -20.51
CA THR A 254 -17.27 -2.35 -21.53
C THR A 254 -16.63 -3.57 -20.89
N ASP A 255 -16.80 -4.75 -21.47
CA ASP A 255 -16.14 -5.99 -21.04
C ASP A 255 -14.62 -5.85 -21.21
N GLY A 256 -13.89 -5.91 -20.08
CA GLY A 256 -12.44 -5.81 -20.01
C GLY A 256 -11.71 -7.10 -20.42
N HIS A 257 -12.44 -8.18 -20.71
CA HIS A 257 -11.87 -9.48 -21.10
C HIS A 257 -12.01 -9.80 -22.60
N ASP A 258 -12.57 -8.88 -23.40
CA ASP A 258 -12.57 -8.99 -24.86
C ASP A 258 -11.45 -8.12 -25.45
N VAL A 259 -10.26 -8.68 -25.62
CA VAL A 259 -9.08 -7.98 -26.11
C VAL A 259 -9.29 -7.39 -27.51
N GLN A 260 -10.05 -8.07 -28.38
CA GLN A 260 -10.30 -7.59 -29.74
C GLN A 260 -11.23 -6.38 -29.74
N MET A 261 -12.25 -6.38 -28.87
CA MET A 261 -13.14 -5.24 -28.67
C MET A 261 -12.39 -4.06 -28.03
N LEU A 262 -11.57 -4.32 -27.02
CA LEU A 262 -10.75 -3.29 -26.36
C LEU A 262 -9.83 -2.59 -27.38
N VAL A 263 -9.12 -3.34 -28.24
CA VAL A 263 -8.28 -2.76 -29.32
C VAL A 263 -9.09 -1.86 -30.24
N GLN A 264 -10.29 -2.27 -30.65
CA GLN A 264 -11.14 -1.47 -31.54
C GLN A 264 -11.62 -0.18 -30.87
N ILE A 265 -11.99 -0.23 -29.59
CA ILE A 265 -12.45 0.95 -28.84
C ILE A 265 -11.27 1.90 -28.59
N LEU A 266 -10.16 1.41 -28.06
CA LEU A 266 -8.97 2.22 -27.75
C LEU A 266 -8.42 2.90 -29.01
N SER A 267 -8.41 2.21 -30.16
CA SER A 267 -7.99 2.81 -31.45
C SER A 267 -8.87 4.00 -31.86
N LYS A 268 -10.14 4.02 -31.47
CA LYS A 268 -11.04 5.16 -31.73
C LYS A 268 -10.85 6.27 -30.69
N LEU A 269 -10.68 5.89 -29.41
CA LEU A 269 -10.47 6.85 -28.32
C LEU A 269 -9.16 7.61 -28.47
N LYS A 270 -8.12 6.98 -29.03
CA LYS A 270 -6.83 7.60 -29.33
C LYS A 270 -6.98 8.88 -30.17
N ASN A 271 -7.98 8.93 -31.07
CA ASN A 271 -8.23 10.04 -31.98
C ASN A 271 -9.20 11.12 -31.43
N ILE A 272 -9.55 11.04 -30.16
CA ILE A 272 -10.42 12.02 -29.49
C ILE A 272 -9.56 12.98 -28.70
N GLU A 273 -9.56 14.25 -29.06
CA GLU A 273 -8.79 15.30 -28.38
C GLU A 273 -9.63 15.97 -27.29
N SER A 274 -9.67 15.37 -26.11
CA SER A 274 -10.32 15.93 -24.91
C SER A 274 -10.03 15.04 -23.70
N PRO A 275 -10.20 15.51 -22.46
CA PRO A 275 -10.22 14.63 -21.29
C PRO A 275 -11.31 13.58 -21.45
N LYS A 276 -10.96 12.31 -21.25
CA LYS A 276 -11.89 11.19 -21.43
C LYS A 276 -11.67 10.09 -20.42
N ILE A 277 -12.78 9.45 -20.01
CA ILE A 277 -12.79 8.26 -19.17
C ILE A 277 -13.30 7.09 -19.98
N PHE A 278 -12.58 5.98 -19.94
CA PHE A 278 -13.00 4.71 -20.48
C PHE A 278 -13.24 3.71 -19.35
N HIS A 279 -14.49 3.38 -19.09
CA HIS A 279 -14.90 2.46 -18.03
C HIS A 279 -14.89 1.03 -18.56
N VAL A 280 -14.08 0.17 -17.94
CA VAL A 280 -13.97 -1.26 -18.26
C VAL A 280 -14.29 -2.09 -17.03
N ILE A 281 -15.07 -3.15 -17.23
CA ILE A 281 -15.44 -4.11 -16.17
C ILE A 281 -14.52 -5.30 -16.30
N THR A 282 -13.83 -5.65 -15.22
CA THR A 282 -12.95 -6.82 -15.15
C THR A 282 -13.30 -7.73 -13.97
N THR A 283 -12.73 -8.92 -13.98
CA THR A 283 -12.88 -9.88 -12.88
C THR A 283 -11.49 -10.17 -12.30
N LYS A 284 -11.26 -9.87 -11.04
CA LYS A 284 -10.03 -10.29 -10.35
C LYS A 284 -9.88 -11.80 -10.38
N GLY A 285 -8.67 -12.29 -10.62
CA GLY A 285 -8.42 -13.72 -10.68
C GLY A 285 -8.87 -14.40 -11.96
N LYS A 286 -9.23 -13.65 -13.00
CA LYS A 286 -9.75 -14.17 -14.28
C LYS A 286 -8.91 -15.31 -14.84
N GLY A 287 -9.57 -16.43 -15.16
CA GLY A 287 -8.93 -17.64 -15.69
C GLY A 287 -8.36 -18.59 -14.65
N LEU A 288 -8.47 -18.27 -13.35
CA LEU A 288 -8.20 -19.17 -12.24
C LEU A 288 -9.50 -19.32 -11.40
N PRO A 289 -10.25 -20.44 -11.54
CA PRO A 289 -11.58 -20.56 -10.94
C PRO A 289 -11.65 -20.30 -9.44
N TYR A 290 -10.63 -20.69 -8.71
CA TYR A 290 -10.53 -20.48 -7.27
C TYR A 290 -10.38 -18.99 -6.93
N ALA A 291 -9.61 -18.24 -7.73
CA ALA A 291 -9.40 -16.83 -7.56
C ALA A 291 -10.64 -15.99 -8.00
N GLU A 292 -11.37 -16.43 -9.02
CA GLU A 292 -12.64 -15.81 -9.41
C GLU A 292 -13.71 -15.97 -8.32
N LYS A 293 -13.70 -17.10 -7.60
CA LYS A 293 -14.65 -17.41 -6.53
C LYS A 293 -14.36 -16.64 -5.24
N ASP A 294 -13.09 -16.44 -4.89
CA ASP A 294 -12.67 -15.78 -3.66
C ASP A 294 -11.58 -14.74 -3.99
N GLN A 295 -12.02 -13.60 -4.50
CA GLN A 295 -11.14 -12.56 -5.05
C GLN A 295 -10.31 -11.84 -3.99
N VAL A 296 -10.81 -11.74 -2.76
CA VAL A 296 -10.11 -11.15 -1.60
C VAL A 296 -8.94 -12.04 -1.19
N LYS A 297 -9.20 -13.34 -0.98
CA LYS A 297 -8.19 -14.32 -0.59
C LYS A 297 -7.08 -14.45 -1.63
N TYR A 298 -7.43 -14.41 -2.92
CA TYR A 298 -6.49 -14.52 -4.04
C TYR A 298 -5.96 -13.18 -4.56
N HIS A 299 -6.17 -12.09 -3.81
CA HIS A 299 -5.50 -10.82 -4.13
C HIS A 299 -3.97 -10.98 -4.10
N ALA A 300 -3.43 -11.55 -3.02
CA ALA A 300 -2.02 -11.92 -2.86
C ALA A 300 -1.91 -13.20 -1.98
N PRO A 301 -2.18 -14.38 -2.56
CA PRO A 301 -2.48 -15.60 -1.79
C PRO A 301 -1.28 -16.25 -1.08
N GLY A 302 -0.07 -15.76 -1.25
CA GLY A 302 1.13 -16.49 -0.84
C GLY A 302 1.44 -17.64 -1.80
N TYR A 303 2.06 -18.72 -1.30
CA TYR A 303 2.29 -19.94 -2.07
C TYR A 303 0.98 -20.71 -2.24
N PHE A 304 0.67 -21.14 -3.44
CA PHE A 304 -0.54 -21.91 -3.74
C PHE A 304 -0.31 -22.94 -4.82
N ASP A 305 -1.13 -23.98 -4.83
CA ASP A 305 -1.19 -24.97 -5.90
C ASP A 305 -2.14 -24.48 -7.01
N PRO A 306 -1.67 -24.25 -8.23
CA PRO A 306 -2.51 -23.75 -9.31
C PRO A 306 -3.61 -24.72 -9.77
N GLU A 307 -3.44 -26.04 -9.55
CA GLU A 307 -4.42 -27.06 -9.96
C GLU A 307 -5.57 -27.18 -8.95
N THR A 308 -5.25 -27.16 -7.67
CA THR A 308 -6.23 -27.36 -6.58
C THR A 308 -6.70 -26.06 -5.93
N GLY A 309 -6.00 -24.95 -6.16
CA GLY A 309 -6.20 -23.68 -5.46
C GLY A 309 -5.80 -23.70 -3.99
N ALA A 310 -5.20 -24.79 -3.48
CA ALA A 310 -4.81 -24.89 -2.09
C ALA A 310 -3.69 -23.89 -1.77
N ILE A 311 -3.93 -23.00 -0.80
CA ILE A 311 -2.92 -22.08 -0.29
C ILE A 311 -2.12 -22.77 0.80
N THR A 312 -0.80 -22.73 0.68
CA THR A 312 0.10 -23.30 1.69
C THR A 312 0.15 -22.40 2.91
N GLU A 313 -0.51 -22.80 3.97
CA GLU A 313 -0.38 -22.15 5.27
C GLU A 313 0.87 -22.68 5.99
N ASN A 314 1.90 -21.85 6.10
CA ASN A 314 3.11 -22.16 6.89
C ASN A 314 2.89 -21.90 8.40
N LYS A 315 1.75 -22.29 8.95
CA LYS A 315 1.55 -22.28 10.39
C LYS A 315 2.24 -23.50 11.01
N LYS A 316 3.42 -23.31 11.59
CA LYS A 316 4.01 -24.30 12.50
C LYS A 316 3.37 -24.13 13.86
N GLU A 317 3.01 -25.23 14.49
CA GLU A 317 2.54 -25.25 15.89
C GLU A 317 3.61 -24.56 16.77
N GLY A 318 3.19 -23.66 17.67
CA GLY A 318 4.11 -22.88 18.48
C GLY A 318 4.70 -21.62 17.81
N THR A 319 4.23 -21.22 16.64
CA THR A 319 4.62 -19.93 16.05
C THR A 319 3.93 -18.77 16.79
N PRO A 320 4.66 -17.69 17.16
CA PRO A 320 4.05 -16.48 17.71
C PRO A 320 2.99 -15.88 16.76
N PRO A 321 1.95 -15.20 17.28
CA PRO A 321 0.98 -14.53 16.45
C PRO A 321 1.61 -13.37 15.68
N LYS A 322 0.94 -12.94 14.62
CA LYS A 322 1.29 -11.69 13.96
C LYS A 322 0.84 -10.51 14.84
N PHE A 323 1.60 -9.42 14.82
CA PHE A 323 1.22 -8.21 15.56
C PHE A 323 -0.18 -7.70 15.21
N GLN A 324 -0.59 -7.78 13.95
CA GLN A 324 -1.94 -7.43 13.53
C GLN A 324 -3.03 -8.28 14.19
N ASP A 325 -2.77 -9.58 14.41
CA ASP A 325 -3.73 -10.48 15.06
C ASP A 325 -3.85 -10.15 16.56
N VAL A 326 -2.71 -9.84 17.21
CA VAL A 326 -2.68 -9.32 18.58
C VAL A 326 -3.48 -8.02 18.71
N PHE A 327 -3.31 -7.10 17.75
CA PHE A 327 -4.10 -5.87 17.68
C PHE A 327 -5.60 -6.18 17.58
N GLY A 328 -6.03 -6.99 16.61
CA GLY A 328 -7.44 -7.30 16.38
C GLY A 328 -8.12 -7.97 17.57
N GLU A 329 -7.46 -8.97 18.18
CA GLU A 329 -7.98 -9.65 19.36
C GLU A 329 -8.04 -8.72 20.58
N THR A 330 -7.01 -7.91 20.81
CA THR A 330 -6.98 -6.95 21.92
C THR A 330 -8.02 -5.86 21.77
N LEU A 331 -8.21 -5.36 20.54
CA LEU A 331 -9.26 -4.38 20.25
C LEU A 331 -10.65 -4.92 20.58
N LEU A 332 -10.96 -6.15 20.17
CA LEU A 332 -12.23 -6.80 20.50
C LEU A 332 -12.41 -6.96 22.03
N GLU A 333 -11.38 -7.34 22.76
CA GLU A 333 -11.45 -7.46 24.21
C GLU A 333 -11.76 -6.11 24.88
N ILE A 334 -11.07 -5.03 24.47
CA ILE A 334 -11.33 -3.69 24.99
C ILE A 334 -12.75 -3.22 24.58
N ALA A 335 -13.19 -3.50 23.37
CA ALA A 335 -14.51 -3.15 22.88
C ALA A 335 -15.66 -3.88 23.61
N LYS A 336 -15.38 -5.06 24.18
CA LYS A 336 -16.33 -5.77 25.06
C LYS A 336 -16.42 -5.17 26.46
N ILE A 337 -15.37 -4.50 26.92
CA ILE A 337 -15.36 -3.80 28.22
C ILE A 337 -16.12 -2.47 28.13
N ASP A 338 -15.97 -1.73 27.01
CA ASP A 338 -16.55 -0.40 26.84
C ASP A 338 -17.23 -0.25 25.47
N ASN A 339 -18.52 0.06 25.49
CA ASN A 339 -19.33 0.23 24.28
C ASN A 339 -19.00 1.49 23.47
N LYS A 340 -18.18 2.40 24.00
CA LYS A 340 -17.70 3.60 23.31
C LYS A 340 -16.51 3.32 22.38
N VAL A 341 -15.88 2.17 22.50
CA VAL A 341 -14.74 1.78 21.66
C VAL A 341 -15.21 1.46 20.24
N VAL A 342 -14.58 2.13 19.26
CA VAL A 342 -14.84 1.94 17.84
C VAL A 342 -13.55 1.70 17.09
N GLY A 343 -13.62 0.90 16.01
CA GLY A 343 -12.51 0.62 15.10
C GLY A 343 -12.69 1.34 13.77
N ILE A 344 -11.62 1.96 13.24
CA ILE A 344 -11.62 2.65 11.95
C ILE A 344 -10.40 2.19 11.15
N SER A 345 -10.59 1.84 9.88
CA SER A 345 -9.48 1.53 8.98
C SER A 345 -9.77 1.99 7.55
N PRO A 346 -8.80 2.59 6.85
CA PRO A 346 -8.95 2.94 5.44
C PRO A 346 -8.64 1.71 4.55
N ALA A 347 -9.67 0.94 4.17
CA ALA A 347 -9.65 -0.20 3.24
C ALA A 347 -8.72 -1.37 3.65
N MET A 348 -8.42 -1.53 4.95
CA MET A 348 -7.43 -2.51 5.42
C MET A 348 -7.94 -3.39 6.57
N LEU A 349 -9.27 -3.63 6.68
CA LEU A 349 -9.85 -4.41 7.78
C LEU A 349 -9.24 -5.81 7.91
N THR A 350 -9.10 -6.53 6.79
CA THR A 350 -8.44 -7.85 6.75
C THR A 350 -6.94 -7.72 7.06
N GLY A 351 -6.29 -6.73 6.49
CA GLY A 351 -4.85 -6.51 6.65
C GLY A 351 -4.42 -6.18 8.08
N CYS A 352 -5.24 -5.48 8.86
CA CYS A 352 -4.97 -5.15 10.27
C CYS A 352 -5.72 -6.06 11.25
N SER A 353 -6.37 -7.14 10.79
CA SER A 353 -7.18 -8.07 11.59
C SER A 353 -8.35 -7.43 12.37
N MET A 354 -8.80 -6.24 11.94
CA MET A 354 -9.98 -5.57 12.54
C MET A 354 -11.28 -6.32 12.20
N THR A 355 -11.24 -7.22 11.22
CA THR A 355 -12.33 -8.18 10.93
C THR A 355 -12.75 -8.97 12.16
N ILE A 356 -11.84 -9.25 13.10
CA ILE A 356 -12.14 -9.94 14.37
C ILE A 356 -13.19 -9.15 15.18
N MET A 357 -13.04 -7.83 15.26
CA MET A 357 -14.03 -6.97 15.93
C MET A 357 -15.28 -6.78 15.06
N ARG A 358 -15.12 -6.61 13.73
CA ARG A 358 -16.25 -6.44 12.81
C ARG A 358 -17.21 -7.63 12.86
N ASP A 359 -16.69 -8.85 12.86
CA ASP A 359 -17.51 -10.06 12.84
C ASP A 359 -18.27 -10.26 14.17
N ALA A 360 -17.78 -9.68 15.27
CA ALA A 360 -18.41 -9.73 16.59
C ALA A 360 -19.32 -8.51 16.87
N ILE A 361 -18.97 -7.32 16.41
CA ILE A 361 -19.62 -6.05 16.73
C ILE A 361 -19.58 -5.14 15.48
N PRO A 362 -20.30 -5.49 14.40
CA PRO A 362 -20.16 -4.83 13.10
C PRO A 362 -20.51 -3.34 13.12
N GLU A 363 -21.47 -2.91 13.96
CA GLU A 363 -21.93 -1.52 14.07
C GLU A 363 -20.88 -0.56 14.67
N ARG A 364 -19.76 -1.08 15.19
CA ARG A 364 -18.68 -0.29 15.78
C ARG A 364 -17.36 -0.37 14.99
N VAL A 365 -17.39 -0.92 13.78
CA VAL A 365 -16.22 -0.99 12.90
C VAL A 365 -16.52 -0.29 11.57
N PHE A 366 -15.66 0.64 11.20
CA PHE A 366 -15.84 1.51 10.04
C PHE A 366 -14.69 1.33 9.06
N ASP A 367 -15.01 0.82 7.86
CA ASP A 367 -14.15 0.91 6.70
C ASP A 367 -14.52 2.17 5.91
N VAL A 368 -13.58 3.08 5.80
CA VAL A 368 -13.80 4.37 5.12
C VAL A 368 -13.30 4.38 3.68
N GLY A 369 -12.91 3.22 3.14
CA GLY A 369 -12.26 3.11 1.83
C GLY A 369 -10.82 3.63 1.86
N ILE A 370 -10.19 3.78 0.69
CA ILE A 370 -8.81 4.28 0.59
C ILE A 370 -8.82 5.81 0.79
N ALA A 371 -8.94 6.24 2.05
CA ALA A 371 -9.15 7.63 2.42
C ALA A 371 -8.53 7.94 3.80
N GLU A 372 -7.21 7.91 3.88
CA GLU A 372 -6.45 8.04 5.15
C GLU A 372 -6.69 9.41 5.81
N GLN A 373 -6.75 10.49 5.05
CA GLN A 373 -7.07 11.83 5.55
C GLN A 373 -8.45 11.85 6.22
N HIS A 374 -9.45 11.30 5.53
CA HIS A 374 -10.80 11.17 6.07
C HIS A 374 -10.83 10.31 7.34
N ALA A 375 -10.10 9.18 7.36
CA ALA A 375 -10.04 8.29 8.51
C ALA A 375 -9.61 9.03 9.80
N ILE A 376 -8.57 9.85 9.70
CA ILE A 376 -8.04 10.61 10.84
C ILE A 376 -9.04 11.69 11.30
N THR A 377 -9.56 12.51 10.39
CA THR A 377 -10.54 13.55 10.74
C THR A 377 -11.86 12.95 11.25
N PHE A 378 -12.31 11.83 10.68
CA PHE A 378 -13.48 11.08 11.12
C PHE A 378 -13.30 10.55 12.56
N ALA A 379 -12.11 9.97 12.85
CA ALA A 379 -11.75 9.56 14.21
C ALA A 379 -11.75 10.76 15.19
N ALA A 380 -11.23 11.92 14.77
CA ALA A 380 -11.25 13.15 15.58
C ALA A 380 -12.67 13.58 15.91
N GLY A 381 -13.59 13.56 14.93
CA GLY A 381 -15.01 13.86 15.13
C GLY A 381 -15.69 12.90 16.12
N MET A 382 -15.39 11.60 16.03
CA MET A 382 -15.90 10.60 16.97
C MET A 382 -15.34 10.81 18.39
N ALA A 383 -14.05 11.09 18.53
CA ALA A 383 -13.43 11.39 19.82
C ALA A 383 -14.04 12.63 20.47
N ASN A 384 -14.26 13.69 19.69
CA ASN A 384 -14.92 14.92 20.16
C ASN A 384 -16.36 14.68 20.63
N SER A 385 -17.02 13.67 20.09
CA SER A 385 -18.38 13.25 20.47
C SER A 385 -18.41 12.21 21.60
N GLY A 386 -17.25 11.90 22.22
CA GLY A 386 -17.13 11.04 23.42
C GLY A 386 -16.96 9.55 23.14
N LEU A 387 -16.73 9.15 21.88
CA LEU A 387 -16.30 7.79 21.52
C LEU A 387 -14.79 7.62 21.71
N ILE A 388 -14.32 6.38 21.58
CA ILE A 388 -12.94 5.98 21.75
C ILE A 388 -12.46 5.32 20.45
N PRO A 389 -12.03 6.13 19.47
CA PRO A 389 -11.63 5.61 18.19
C PRO A 389 -10.22 5.00 18.24
N PHE A 390 -10.10 3.75 17.82
CA PHE A 390 -8.87 3.10 17.40
C PHE A 390 -8.79 3.19 15.88
N CYS A 391 -7.99 4.12 15.37
CA CYS A 391 -7.77 4.31 13.93
C CYS A 391 -6.50 3.57 13.52
N ASN A 392 -6.64 2.48 12.74
CA ASN A 392 -5.52 1.66 12.28
C ASN A 392 -5.18 1.99 10.81
N VAL A 393 -3.95 2.44 10.59
CA VAL A 393 -3.43 2.82 9.27
C VAL A 393 -2.01 2.27 9.11
N TYR A 394 -1.65 1.80 7.90
CA TYR A 394 -0.27 1.41 7.63
C TYR A 394 0.67 2.61 7.66
N SER A 395 1.88 2.43 8.18
CA SER A 395 2.86 3.49 8.40
C SER A 395 3.10 4.33 7.15
N SER A 396 3.38 3.71 6.01
CA SER A 396 3.62 4.43 4.75
C SER A 396 2.38 5.14 4.20
N PHE A 397 1.16 4.66 4.51
CA PHE A 397 -0.10 5.28 4.08
C PHE A 397 -0.52 6.43 4.99
N LEU A 398 -0.16 6.37 6.28
CA LEU A 398 -0.46 7.43 7.25
C LEU A 398 0.17 8.77 6.87
N GLN A 399 1.22 8.78 6.05
CA GLN A 399 1.81 10.00 5.48
C GLN A 399 0.78 10.91 4.82
N ARG A 400 -0.31 10.35 4.25
CA ARG A 400 -1.42 11.12 3.67
C ARG A 400 -2.29 11.81 4.71
N GLY A 401 -2.32 11.31 5.92
CA GLY A 401 -3.09 11.88 7.04
C GLY A 401 -2.28 12.82 7.93
N TYR A 402 -1.07 13.23 7.54
CA TYR A 402 -0.15 13.98 8.38
C TYR A 402 -0.71 15.34 8.82
N ASP A 403 -1.28 16.12 7.90
CA ASP A 403 -1.94 17.38 8.21
C ASP A 403 -3.09 17.20 9.21
N GLN A 404 -3.93 16.17 9.02
CA GLN A 404 -5.07 15.88 9.88
C GLN A 404 -4.64 15.45 11.28
N ILE A 405 -3.49 14.76 11.42
CA ILE A 405 -2.92 14.45 12.74
C ILE A 405 -2.53 15.73 13.47
N ILE A 406 -1.93 16.70 12.76
CA ILE A 406 -1.50 17.98 13.34
C ILE A 406 -2.72 18.83 13.70
N HIS A 407 -3.54 19.15 12.69
CA HIS A 407 -4.58 20.16 12.79
C HIS A 407 -5.85 19.65 13.47
N ASP A 408 -6.35 18.44 13.06
CA ASP A 408 -7.64 17.96 13.51
C ASP A 408 -7.56 17.17 14.82
N VAL A 409 -6.39 16.61 15.14
CA VAL A 409 -6.21 15.75 16.31
C VAL A 409 -5.33 16.41 17.37
N ALA A 410 -4.04 16.65 17.08
CA ALA A 410 -3.06 17.04 18.10
C ALA A 410 -3.25 18.50 18.59
N LEU A 411 -3.52 19.44 17.67
CA LEU A 411 -3.78 20.84 18.02
C LEU A 411 -5.01 20.97 18.94
N GLN A 412 -6.02 20.15 18.70
CA GLN A 412 -7.26 20.12 19.47
C GLN A 412 -7.21 19.18 20.70
N GLN A 413 -6.09 18.48 20.89
CA GLN A 413 -5.86 17.52 21.96
C GLN A 413 -6.93 16.41 22.06
N LEU A 414 -7.49 16.00 20.91
CA LEU A 414 -8.52 14.98 20.88
C LEU A 414 -7.93 13.58 21.15
N PRO A 415 -8.50 12.76 22.03
CA PRO A 415 -7.94 11.47 22.44
C PRO A 415 -8.18 10.36 21.41
N VAL A 416 -7.68 10.56 20.19
CA VAL A 416 -7.66 9.54 19.13
C VAL A 416 -6.51 8.59 19.39
N ILE A 417 -6.77 7.28 19.31
CA ILE A 417 -5.75 6.22 19.38
C ILE A 417 -5.39 5.84 17.95
N ILE A 418 -4.19 6.23 17.51
CA ILE A 418 -3.67 5.96 16.17
C ILE A 418 -2.77 4.72 16.25
N CYS A 419 -3.20 3.63 15.64
CA CYS A 419 -2.45 2.38 15.56
C CYS A 419 -1.77 2.29 14.21
N ILE A 420 -0.43 2.40 14.21
CA ILE A 420 0.38 2.38 12.99
C ILE A 420 0.88 0.96 12.76
N ASP A 421 0.27 0.28 11.82
CA ASP A 421 0.67 -1.06 11.40
C ASP A 421 1.74 -0.98 10.30
N ARG A 422 2.56 -2.02 10.13
CA ARG A 422 3.66 -2.07 9.14
C ARG A 422 4.72 -0.99 9.35
N ALA A 423 5.03 -0.66 10.59
CA ALA A 423 6.15 0.20 10.93
C ALA A 423 7.50 -0.48 10.62
N GLY A 424 8.52 0.31 10.30
CA GLY A 424 9.84 -0.19 9.93
C GLY A 424 9.89 -0.85 8.55
N ILE A 425 10.79 -1.79 8.38
CA ILE A 425 10.94 -2.54 7.12
C ILE A 425 9.84 -3.59 6.98
N VAL A 426 9.22 -3.68 5.79
CA VAL A 426 8.08 -4.58 5.54
C VAL A 426 8.35 -5.66 4.49
N GLY A 427 9.51 -5.65 3.84
CA GLY A 427 9.96 -6.74 2.97
C GLY A 427 9.68 -6.53 1.48
N GLU A 428 8.93 -7.43 0.88
CA GLU A 428 8.85 -7.64 -0.57
C GLU A 428 8.20 -6.50 -1.35
N ASP A 429 7.43 -5.61 -0.71
CA ASP A 429 6.81 -4.44 -1.36
C ASP A 429 7.75 -3.24 -1.46
N GLY A 430 8.87 -3.27 -0.72
CA GLY A 430 9.98 -2.35 -0.87
C GLY A 430 9.71 -0.92 -0.42
N PRO A 431 10.43 0.06 -1.01
CA PRO A 431 10.49 1.45 -0.54
C PRO A 431 9.14 2.18 -0.50
N THR A 432 8.18 1.74 -1.28
CA THR A 432 6.83 2.32 -1.30
C THR A 432 5.99 1.92 -0.07
N HIS A 433 6.40 0.86 0.64
CA HIS A 433 5.66 0.30 1.78
C HIS A 433 6.46 0.27 3.08
N HIS A 434 7.78 0.48 3.06
CA HIS A 434 8.57 0.57 4.29
C HIS A 434 8.11 1.75 5.16
N GLY A 435 7.81 1.48 6.42
CA GLY A 435 7.37 2.45 7.41
C GLY A 435 8.54 3.13 8.13
N ALA A 436 9.46 3.72 7.37
CA ALA A 436 10.72 4.25 7.87
C ALA A 436 10.61 5.65 8.50
N PHE A 437 9.57 6.43 8.17
CA PHE A 437 9.56 7.86 8.45
C PHE A 437 8.62 8.29 9.57
N ASP A 438 7.76 7.40 10.07
CA ASP A 438 6.71 7.71 11.03
C ASP A 438 7.23 8.30 12.34
N LEU A 439 8.31 7.73 12.92
CA LEU A 439 8.93 8.28 14.12
C LEU A 439 9.39 9.73 13.93
N ALA A 440 10.05 10.00 12.80
CA ALA A 440 10.62 11.30 12.51
C ALA A 440 9.55 12.39 12.34
N TYR A 441 8.53 12.16 11.48
CA TYR A 441 7.52 13.19 11.21
C TYR A 441 6.49 13.33 12.34
N LEU A 442 6.26 12.30 13.16
CA LEU A 442 5.33 12.40 14.28
C LEU A 442 5.97 13.03 15.53
N ARG A 443 7.26 12.81 15.77
CA ARG A 443 7.91 13.31 16.99
C ARG A 443 7.85 14.83 17.13
N CYS A 444 7.90 15.58 16.05
CA CYS A 444 7.85 17.05 16.08
C CYS A 444 6.48 17.62 16.45
N ILE A 445 5.40 16.81 16.37
CA ILE A 445 4.02 17.28 16.66
C ILE A 445 3.82 17.41 18.18
N PRO A 446 3.43 18.60 18.71
CA PRO A 446 3.08 18.77 20.11
C PRO A 446 1.91 17.88 20.55
N ASN A 447 1.78 17.65 21.86
CA ASN A 447 0.65 16.92 22.50
C ASN A 447 0.47 15.45 22.10
N LEU A 448 1.38 14.88 21.33
CA LEU A 448 1.30 13.51 20.83
C LEU A 448 2.11 12.58 21.73
N ILE A 449 1.51 11.48 22.19
CA ILE A 449 2.24 10.38 22.83
C ILE A 449 2.60 9.38 21.74
N ILE A 450 3.87 8.91 21.71
CA ILE A 450 4.37 7.97 20.70
C ILE A 450 5.05 6.79 21.40
N ALA A 451 4.53 5.59 21.16
CA ALA A 451 5.05 4.36 21.72
C ALA A 451 5.29 3.29 20.65
N SER A 452 6.29 2.45 20.87
CA SER A 452 6.56 1.26 20.05
C SER A 452 6.79 0.05 20.96
N PRO A 453 5.96 -1.01 20.87
CA PRO A 453 6.09 -2.19 21.71
C PRO A 453 7.30 -3.02 21.33
N LEU A 454 7.95 -3.60 22.35
CA LEU A 454 9.02 -4.58 22.20
C LEU A 454 8.50 -5.90 21.62
N ASN A 455 7.30 -6.31 22.05
CA ASN A 455 6.69 -7.59 21.73
C ASN A 455 5.16 -7.54 21.80
N GLU A 456 4.51 -8.68 21.59
CA GLU A 456 3.06 -8.83 21.54
C GLU A 456 2.37 -8.46 22.86
N ASN A 457 2.93 -8.87 23.99
CA ASN A 457 2.37 -8.54 25.30
C ASN A 457 2.43 -7.04 25.58
N GLU A 458 3.53 -6.39 25.19
CA GLU A 458 3.66 -4.94 25.33
C GLU A 458 2.73 -4.18 24.40
N LEU A 459 2.48 -4.66 23.16
CA LEU A 459 1.45 -4.09 22.29
C LEU A 459 0.07 -4.10 22.97
N ARG A 460 -0.29 -5.22 23.54
CA ARG A 460 -1.55 -5.38 24.29
C ARG A 460 -1.65 -4.38 25.43
N ASN A 461 -0.59 -4.23 26.24
CA ASN A 461 -0.54 -3.31 27.36
C ASN A 461 -0.58 -1.83 26.91
N LEU A 462 0.10 -1.48 25.82
CA LEU A 462 0.06 -0.12 25.24
C LEU A 462 -1.33 0.23 24.71
N MET A 463 -2.04 -0.70 24.08
CA MET A 463 -3.43 -0.49 23.65
C MET A 463 -4.36 -0.26 24.85
N PHE A 464 -4.18 -1.01 25.92
CA PHE A 464 -4.96 -0.84 27.16
C PHE A 464 -4.60 0.46 27.88
N THR A 465 -3.33 0.86 27.87
CA THR A 465 -2.87 2.16 28.40
C THR A 465 -3.49 3.32 27.61
N ALA A 466 -3.47 3.25 26.29
CA ALA A 466 -4.06 4.24 25.41
C ALA A 466 -5.59 4.34 25.62
N TYR A 467 -6.27 3.21 25.80
CA TYR A 467 -7.70 3.17 26.15
C TYR A 467 -8.01 3.94 27.44
N HIS A 468 -7.18 3.89 28.47
CA HIS A 468 -7.34 4.63 29.72
C HIS A 468 -6.90 6.10 29.64
N HIS A 469 -6.05 6.45 28.66
CA HIS A 469 -5.57 7.80 28.48
C HIS A 469 -6.55 8.63 27.64
N ARG A 470 -7.08 9.74 28.22
CA ARG A 470 -8.15 10.55 27.62
C ARG A 470 -7.79 12.02 27.42
N SER A 471 -6.57 12.43 27.70
CA SER A 471 -6.18 13.83 27.74
C SER A 471 -5.46 14.30 26.47
N SER A 472 -4.97 13.38 25.64
CA SER A 472 -4.26 13.68 24.40
C SER A 472 -4.23 12.49 23.44
N PRO A 473 -3.92 12.69 22.16
CA PRO A 473 -3.82 11.60 21.22
C PRO A 473 -2.65 10.65 21.54
N PHE A 474 -2.85 9.37 21.24
CA PHE A 474 -1.90 8.31 21.53
C PHE A 474 -1.57 7.51 20.27
N VAL A 475 -0.29 7.42 19.91
CA VAL A 475 0.22 6.67 18.77
C VAL A 475 0.92 5.40 19.25
N ILE A 476 0.54 4.27 18.68
CA ILE A 476 1.18 2.97 18.90
C ILE A 476 1.62 2.44 17.54
N ARG A 477 2.94 2.30 17.32
CA ARG A 477 3.48 1.76 16.08
C ARG A 477 4.05 0.36 16.26
N TYR A 478 3.75 -0.56 15.36
CA TYR A 478 4.19 -1.95 15.42
C TYR A 478 4.46 -2.55 14.03
N PRO A 479 5.33 -3.58 13.93
CA PRO A 479 5.83 -4.09 12.66
C PRO A 479 4.85 -5.03 11.97
N ARG A 480 5.14 -5.32 10.71
CA ARG A 480 4.56 -6.44 9.97
C ARG A 480 5.11 -7.78 10.47
N GLY A 481 4.28 -8.80 10.53
CA GLY A 481 4.69 -10.19 10.75
C GLY A 481 4.52 -10.70 12.17
N ALA A 482 5.07 -11.88 12.42
CA ALA A 482 5.03 -12.51 13.73
C ALA A 482 6.03 -11.85 14.67
N GLY A 483 5.68 -11.81 15.95
CA GLY A 483 6.57 -11.35 16.99
C GLY A 483 7.45 -12.47 17.56
N SER A 484 7.65 -12.47 18.88
CA SER A 484 8.59 -13.36 19.54
C SER A 484 7.98 -14.21 20.65
N GLN A 485 6.72 -13.96 21.06
CA GLN A 485 6.09 -14.59 22.21
C GLN A 485 4.84 -15.38 21.83
N THR A 486 4.80 -16.66 22.15
CA THR A 486 3.62 -17.51 22.00
C THR A 486 2.63 -17.32 23.13
N ASN A 487 3.11 -17.05 24.35
CA ASN A 487 2.27 -16.76 25.53
C ASN A 487 2.13 -15.24 25.73
N TRP A 488 1.43 -14.56 24.84
CA TRP A 488 1.28 -13.12 24.81
C TRP A 488 -0.01 -12.61 25.48
N LYS A 489 -1.02 -13.46 25.62
CA LYS A 489 -2.37 -13.08 26.05
C LYS A 489 -2.49 -13.08 27.58
N ASN A 490 -1.64 -12.30 28.23
CA ASN A 490 -1.69 -12.08 29.65
C ASN A 490 -2.77 -11.04 30.03
N GLU A 491 -3.06 -10.89 31.32
CA GLU A 491 -3.89 -9.79 31.82
C GLU A 491 -3.32 -8.45 31.37
N MET A 492 -4.19 -7.56 30.87
CA MET A 492 -3.79 -6.25 30.39
C MET A 492 -3.38 -5.34 31.54
N GLN A 493 -2.25 -4.68 31.40
CA GLN A 493 -1.70 -3.77 32.40
C GLN A 493 -1.59 -2.35 31.85
N ILE A 494 -1.82 -1.37 32.70
CA ILE A 494 -1.56 0.04 32.37
C ILE A 494 -0.09 0.30 32.60
N LEU A 495 0.60 0.76 31.55
CA LEU A 495 2.00 1.15 31.60
C LEU A 495 2.12 2.63 31.98
N GLU A 496 3.14 2.99 32.77
CA GLU A 496 3.44 4.38 33.07
C GLU A 496 3.98 5.07 31.81
N ILE A 497 3.26 6.11 31.35
CA ILE A 497 3.61 6.84 30.12
C ILE A 497 4.94 7.56 30.30
N GLY A 498 5.84 7.42 29.33
CA GLY A 498 7.18 8.01 29.35
C GLY A 498 8.18 7.26 30.23
N LYS A 499 7.89 6.03 30.66
CA LYS A 499 8.83 5.20 31.42
C LYS A 499 9.43 4.09 30.59
N SER A 500 10.73 3.99 30.67
CA SER A 500 11.56 2.96 30.08
C SER A 500 11.76 1.77 31.02
N GLU A 501 12.29 0.66 30.50
CA GLU A 501 12.50 -0.57 31.23
C GLU A 501 13.91 -1.13 31.03
N TYR A 502 14.61 -1.50 32.12
CA TYR A 502 15.86 -2.24 32.01
C TYR A 502 15.59 -3.68 31.55
N LEU A 503 16.09 -4.04 30.38
CA LEU A 503 16.14 -5.42 29.91
C LEU A 503 17.41 -6.14 30.42
N ASN A 504 18.50 -5.39 30.61
CA ASN A 504 19.74 -5.84 31.19
C ASN A 504 20.45 -4.69 31.91
N LYS A 505 20.99 -4.93 33.10
CA LYS A 505 21.91 -4.01 33.77
C LYS A 505 23.33 -4.50 33.56
N GLY A 506 24.18 -3.64 33.06
CA GLY A 506 25.58 -3.90 32.73
C GLY A 506 26.43 -2.66 32.93
N GLU A 507 27.52 -2.53 32.19
CA GLU A 507 28.52 -1.48 32.34
C GLU A 507 29.03 -1.01 30.99
N LYS A 508 29.80 0.10 30.97
CA LYS A 508 30.51 0.68 29.84
C LYS A 508 29.60 1.20 28.74
N LEU A 509 28.95 0.32 27.98
CA LEU A 509 28.05 0.64 26.88
C LEU A 509 26.58 0.58 27.34
N ALA A 510 25.81 1.63 27.12
CA ALA A 510 24.36 1.62 27.25
C ALA A 510 23.69 1.54 25.87
N ILE A 511 22.79 0.59 25.69
CA ILE A 511 22.02 0.36 24.47
C ILE A 511 20.57 0.74 24.74
N LEU A 512 20.08 1.77 24.04
CA LEU A 512 18.71 2.27 24.14
C LEU A 512 17.95 1.80 22.89
N VAL A 513 16.97 0.91 23.06
CA VAL A 513 16.23 0.35 21.93
C VAL A 513 14.78 0.78 21.96
N LEU A 514 14.22 1.11 20.78
CA LEU A 514 12.81 1.41 20.58
C LEU A 514 12.17 0.36 19.67
N GLY A 515 11.19 -0.36 20.19
CA GLY A 515 10.41 -1.31 19.43
C GLY A 515 11.04 -2.70 19.25
N PRO A 516 10.58 -3.48 18.27
CA PRO A 516 10.83 -4.93 18.18
C PRO A 516 12.29 -5.35 17.94
N LEU A 517 13.14 -4.45 17.42
CA LEU A 517 14.58 -4.72 17.31
C LEU A 517 15.24 -5.01 18.68
N GLY A 518 14.58 -4.62 19.76
CA GLY A 518 14.99 -4.94 21.12
C GLY A 518 15.05 -6.44 21.42
N VAL A 519 14.29 -7.26 20.71
CA VAL A 519 14.36 -8.73 20.84
C VAL A 519 15.71 -9.24 20.31
N HIS A 520 16.16 -8.75 19.14
CA HIS A 520 17.47 -9.10 18.59
C HIS A 520 18.60 -8.53 19.45
N ALA A 521 18.46 -7.30 19.92
CA ALA A 521 19.44 -6.68 20.81
C ALA A 521 19.59 -7.48 22.12
N ARG A 522 18.49 -7.93 22.74
CA ARG A 522 18.51 -8.78 23.92
C ARG A 522 19.23 -10.11 23.67
N GLN A 523 18.95 -10.76 22.54
CA GLN A 523 19.60 -11.99 22.14
C GLN A 523 21.11 -11.83 21.94
N ALA A 524 21.52 -10.70 21.34
CA ALA A 524 22.93 -10.33 21.16
C ALA A 524 23.62 -10.11 22.52
N VAL A 525 23.00 -9.37 23.44
CA VAL A 525 23.52 -9.14 24.81
C VAL A 525 23.67 -10.44 25.58
N GLU A 526 22.64 -11.30 25.59
CA GLU A 526 22.70 -12.60 26.29
C GLU A 526 23.84 -13.48 25.75
N THR A 527 24.08 -13.46 24.45
CA THR A 527 25.20 -14.19 23.85
C THR A 527 26.55 -13.61 24.25
N LEU A 528 26.71 -12.28 24.24
CA LEU A 528 27.96 -11.60 24.61
C LEU A 528 28.34 -11.77 26.07
N LYS A 529 27.38 -11.90 26.97
CA LYS A 529 27.62 -12.19 28.42
C LYS A 529 28.44 -13.46 28.63
N THR A 530 28.26 -14.47 27.78
CA THR A 530 29.06 -15.70 27.87
C THR A 530 30.55 -15.49 27.63
N SER A 531 30.91 -14.34 26.99
CA SER A 531 32.28 -13.91 26.72
C SER A 531 32.75 -12.76 27.65
N GLY A 532 32.01 -12.49 28.75
CA GLY A 532 32.35 -11.46 29.71
C GLY A 532 32.02 -10.02 29.27
N ILE A 533 31.26 -9.82 28.19
CA ILE A 533 30.81 -8.52 27.69
C ILE A 533 29.37 -8.32 28.14
N ASN A 534 29.12 -7.40 29.06
CA ASN A 534 27.82 -7.17 29.67
C ASN A 534 27.36 -5.70 29.55
N PRO A 535 26.89 -5.25 28.37
CA PRO A 535 26.36 -3.91 28.22
C PRO A 535 25.00 -3.75 28.90
N THR A 536 24.66 -2.50 29.28
CA THR A 536 23.30 -2.14 29.71
C THR A 536 22.38 -2.13 28.50
N LEU A 537 21.18 -2.71 28.61
CA LEU A 537 20.15 -2.71 27.57
C LEU A 537 18.83 -2.19 28.14
N ILE A 538 18.23 -1.23 27.47
CA ILE A 538 17.01 -0.53 27.92
C ILE A 538 15.99 -0.52 26.79
N ASN A 539 14.77 -0.96 27.10
CA ASN A 539 13.59 -0.73 26.25
C ASN A 539 13.05 0.68 26.53
N ILE A 540 13.21 1.59 25.57
CA ILE A 540 12.72 2.97 25.67
C ILE A 540 11.19 3.02 25.67
N ARG A 541 10.53 2.14 24.93
CA ARG A 541 9.08 2.01 24.84
C ARG A 541 8.37 3.27 24.31
N PHE A 542 8.65 4.46 24.89
CA PHE A 542 8.07 5.74 24.50
C PHE A 542 9.12 6.66 23.86
N LEU A 543 8.94 6.99 22.58
CA LEU A 543 9.72 8.04 21.93
C LEU A 543 9.31 9.41 22.47
N LYS A 544 8.03 9.57 22.81
CA LYS A 544 7.47 10.83 23.33
C LYS A 544 6.31 10.52 24.31
N PRO A 545 6.37 11.00 25.58
CA PRO A 545 7.52 11.68 26.17
C PRO A 545 8.71 10.72 26.38
N LEU A 546 9.92 11.26 26.24
CA LEU A 546 11.15 10.52 26.48
C LEU A 546 11.44 10.40 28.00
N ASP A 547 11.94 9.26 28.46
CA ASP A 547 12.33 9.06 29.86
C ASP A 547 13.66 9.76 30.17
N THR A 548 13.62 11.08 30.28
CA THR A 548 14.80 11.92 30.51
C THR A 548 15.48 11.63 31.84
N HIS A 549 14.72 11.18 32.86
CA HIS A 549 15.29 10.83 34.15
C HIS A 549 16.21 9.60 34.05
N LEU A 550 15.72 8.52 33.42
CA LEU A 550 16.55 7.33 33.20
C LEU A 550 17.74 7.62 32.28
N ILE A 551 17.54 8.40 31.21
CA ILE A 551 18.62 8.75 30.28
C ILE A 551 19.71 9.60 30.97
N SER A 552 19.35 10.49 31.92
CA SER A 552 20.34 11.20 32.73
C SER A 552 21.19 10.24 33.58
N GLN A 553 20.58 9.29 34.28
CA GLN A 553 21.31 8.28 35.04
C GLN A 553 22.25 7.45 34.15
N ILE A 554 21.75 7.04 32.98
CA ILE A 554 22.56 6.31 31.99
C ILE A 554 23.73 7.15 31.50
N ALA A 555 23.52 8.45 31.26
CA ALA A 555 24.59 9.35 30.81
C ALA A 555 25.66 9.61 31.88
N GLU A 556 25.30 9.55 33.15
CA GLU A 556 26.24 9.61 34.27
C GLU A 556 27.05 8.31 34.44
N ASP A 557 26.40 7.15 34.28
CA ASP A 557 26.98 5.84 34.55
C ASP A 557 27.78 5.25 33.37
N HIS A 558 27.54 5.73 32.13
CA HIS A 558 28.12 5.16 30.91
C HIS A 558 28.77 6.24 30.05
N SER A 559 29.97 5.98 29.53
CA SER A 559 30.67 6.90 28.61
C SER A 559 30.14 6.84 27.18
N THR A 560 29.55 5.69 26.80
CA THR A 560 29.08 5.40 25.44
C THR A 560 27.61 4.97 25.44
N ILE A 561 26.84 5.56 24.54
CA ILE A 561 25.42 5.27 24.34
C ILE A 561 25.20 4.87 22.89
N LEU A 562 24.45 3.80 22.64
CA LEU A 562 24.00 3.35 21.32
C LEU A 562 22.48 3.37 21.28
N THR A 563 21.88 4.07 20.33
CA THR A 563 20.43 4.01 20.08
C THR A 563 20.11 3.04 18.95
N ILE A 564 19.01 2.28 19.07
CA ILE A 564 18.54 1.34 18.05
C ILE A 564 17.08 1.59 17.77
N GLU A 565 16.75 1.79 16.50
CA GLU A 565 15.37 1.98 16.01
C GLU A 565 15.20 1.46 14.58
N ASP A 566 14.00 1.05 14.21
CA ASP A 566 13.63 0.67 12.84
C ASP A 566 12.98 1.83 12.06
N GLY A 567 13.35 3.06 12.42
CA GLY A 567 13.04 4.30 11.75
C GLY A 567 14.25 4.87 11.02
N SER A 568 14.05 6.00 10.30
CA SER A 568 15.13 6.78 9.68
C SER A 568 16.15 7.22 10.72
N GLU A 569 17.43 7.27 10.36
CA GLU A 569 18.51 7.77 11.22
C GLU A 569 18.33 9.24 11.66
N TYR A 570 17.48 9.99 10.94
CA TYR A 570 17.15 11.38 11.26
C TYR A 570 15.74 11.50 11.85
N GLY A 571 15.64 12.28 12.94
CA GLY A 571 14.38 12.70 13.53
C GLY A 571 13.74 11.73 14.53
N GLY A 572 14.22 10.47 14.65
CA GLY A 572 13.70 9.46 15.54
C GLY A 572 14.32 9.47 16.95
N LEU A 573 14.58 8.26 17.50
CA LEU A 573 15.13 8.05 18.84
C LEU A 573 16.53 8.65 18.99
N HIS A 574 17.41 8.41 18.02
CA HIS A 574 18.76 8.97 18.04
C HIS A 574 18.73 10.48 18.19
N SER A 575 17.93 11.16 17.37
CA SER A 575 17.79 12.63 17.44
C SER A 575 17.24 13.08 18.79
N ALA A 576 16.22 12.40 19.33
CA ALA A 576 15.65 12.73 20.63
C ALA A 576 16.66 12.63 21.79
N VAL A 577 17.44 11.56 21.80
CA VAL A 577 18.49 11.34 22.82
C VAL A 577 19.62 12.37 22.65
N SER A 578 20.07 12.63 21.40
CA SER A 578 21.11 13.62 21.09
C SER A 578 20.72 15.03 21.54
N GLU A 579 19.51 15.47 21.24
CA GLU A 579 18.97 16.77 21.65
C GLU A 579 18.93 16.89 23.18
N PHE A 580 18.48 15.85 23.86
CA PHE A 580 18.43 15.82 25.32
C PHE A 580 19.83 15.88 25.95
N LEU A 581 20.76 15.02 25.52
CA LEU A 581 22.13 14.99 26.05
C LEU A 581 22.83 16.32 25.84
N THR A 582 22.68 16.93 24.65
CA THR A 582 23.28 18.24 24.33
C THR A 582 22.71 19.35 25.20
N SER A 583 21.38 19.42 25.36
CA SER A 583 20.71 20.43 26.17
C SER A 583 21.03 20.30 27.66
N SER A 584 21.32 19.08 28.13
CA SER A 584 21.72 18.79 29.52
C SER A 584 23.22 18.80 29.74
N SER A 585 24.02 19.18 28.73
CA SER A 585 25.51 19.31 28.79
C SER A 585 26.24 17.97 29.05
N PHE A 586 25.65 16.85 28.77
CA PHE A 586 26.30 15.54 28.79
C PHE A 586 27.28 15.38 27.60
N LYS A 587 28.38 14.65 27.79
CA LYS A 587 29.49 14.52 26.82
C LYS A 587 29.69 13.06 26.38
N ASN A 588 28.67 12.25 26.46
CA ASN A 588 28.74 10.85 26.07
C ASN A 588 29.04 10.70 24.57
N LYS A 589 29.79 9.67 24.22
CA LYS A 589 29.84 9.23 22.82
C LYS A 589 28.46 8.64 22.46
N LEU A 590 27.86 9.13 21.39
CA LEU A 590 26.54 8.71 20.97
C LEU A 590 26.59 8.10 19.56
N TYR A 591 26.16 6.87 19.44
CA TYR A 591 26.08 6.11 18.19
C TYR A 591 24.63 5.70 17.89
N HIS A 592 24.34 5.31 16.66
CA HIS A 592 23.03 4.81 16.27
C HIS A 592 23.11 3.58 15.38
N LEU A 593 22.05 2.79 15.40
CA LEU A 593 21.72 1.74 14.44
C LEU A 593 20.26 1.98 14.00
N ALA A 594 20.08 2.47 12.78
CA ALA A 594 18.80 2.91 12.22
C ALA A 594 18.79 2.71 10.70
N ILE A 595 17.68 3.00 10.03
CA ILE A 595 17.58 2.97 8.58
C ILE A 595 18.37 4.16 8.02
N PRO A 596 19.40 3.93 7.18
CA PRO A 596 20.26 4.98 6.65
C PRO A 596 19.53 5.90 5.66
N ASP A 597 20.13 7.07 5.34
CA ASP A 597 19.56 8.10 4.45
C ASP A 597 19.55 7.70 2.97
N HIS A 598 18.92 6.57 2.70
CA HIS A 598 18.55 6.14 1.34
C HIS A 598 17.36 5.19 1.37
N PHE A 599 16.62 5.11 0.25
CA PHE A 599 15.49 4.19 0.16
C PHE A 599 15.97 2.74 0.10
N ILE A 600 15.49 1.93 1.05
CA ILE A 600 15.77 0.50 1.10
C ILE A 600 14.93 -0.21 0.05
N GLU A 601 15.58 -1.04 -0.76
CA GLU A 601 14.93 -1.80 -1.81
C GLU A 601 14.07 -2.96 -1.24
N HIS A 602 13.30 -3.60 -2.11
CA HIS A 602 12.48 -4.75 -1.75
C HIS A 602 13.32 -6.02 -1.54
N GLY A 603 12.83 -6.91 -0.69
CA GLY A 603 13.45 -8.20 -0.43
C GLY A 603 12.75 -8.95 0.70
N ASP A 604 13.21 -10.15 1.01
CA ASP A 604 12.78 -10.84 2.21
C ASP A 604 13.40 -10.20 3.46
N MET A 605 12.69 -10.30 4.58
CA MET A 605 13.08 -9.64 5.83
C MET A 605 14.47 -10.05 6.32
N THR A 606 14.88 -11.32 6.10
CA THR A 606 16.18 -11.83 6.55
C THR A 606 17.33 -11.11 5.86
N ASN A 607 17.25 -10.99 4.53
CA ASN A 607 18.27 -10.30 3.74
C ASN A 607 18.29 -8.79 4.04
N LEU A 608 17.12 -8.16 4.20
CA LEU A 608 17.04 -6.73 4.51
C LEU A 608 17.57 -6.42 5.91
N HIS A 609 17.27 -7.25 6.92
CA HIS A 609 17.85 -7.09 8.26
C HIS A 609 19.36 -7.32 8.25
N LEU A 610 19.85 -8.26 7.46
CA LEU A 610 21.31 -8.47 7.31
C LEU A 610 22.00 -7.25 6.67
N GLU A 611 21.40 -6.68 5.61
CA GLU A 611 21.90 -5.48 4.94
C GLU A 611 21.97 -4.27 5.87
N LEU A 612 20.94 -4.09 6.71
CA LEU A 612 20.84 -2.98 7.67
C LEU A 612 21.59 -3.22 8.98
N GLY A 613 22.15 -4.41 9.20
CA GLY A 613 22.78 -4.75 10.47
C GLY A 613 21.82 -5.00 11.63
N PHE A 614 20.54 -5.20 11.35
CA PHE A 614 19.49 -5.44 12.35
C PHE A 614 19.42 -6.90 12.85
N ASP A 615 20.24 -7.78 12.30
CA ASP A 615 20.36 -9.16 12.76
C ASP A 615 21.25 -9.29 13.99
N VAL A 616 21.06 -10.37 14.76
CA VAL A 616 21.76 -10.63 16.03
C VAL A 616 23.29 -10.64 15.86
N LYS A 617 23.80 -11.23 14.76
CA LYS A 617 25.24 -11.38 14.53
C LYS A 617 25.92 -10.03 14.30
N ASN A 618 25.30 -9.14 13.53
CA ASN A 618 25.83 -7.82 13.28
C ASN A 618 25.72 -6.93 14.54
N MET A 619 24.59 -7.01 15.28
CA MET A 619 24.44 -6.34 16.57
C MET A 619 25.53 -6.79 17.58
N MET A 620 25.84 -8.09 17.66
CA MET A 620 26.92 -8.58 18.53
C MET A 620 28.28 -7.95 18.18
N LYS A 621 28.61 -7.83 16.91
CA LYS A 621 29.88 -7.19 16.47
C LYS A 621 29.90 -5.71 16.87
N LEU A 622 28.79 -5.00 16.61
CA LEU A 622 28.68 -3.59 16.93
C LEU A 622 28.76 -3.33 18.43
N PHE A 623 28.04 -4.14 19.24
CA PHE A 623 28.04 -4.03 20.71
C PHE A 623 29.42 -4.31 21.30
N LYS A 624 30.12 -5.33 20.78
CA LYS A 624 31.49 -5.63 21.21
C LYS A 624 32.43 -4.48 20.88
N GLN A 625 32.37 -3.97 19.66
CA GLN A 625 33.21 -2.83 19.24
C GLN A 625 33.04 -1.64 20.19
N TYR A 626 31.79 -1.19 20.39
CA TYR A 626 31.54 0.00 21.23
C TYR A 626 31.74 -0.26 22.72
N TYR A 627 31.62 -1.49 23.18
CA TYR A 627 31.94 -1.87 24.55
C TYR A 627 33.47 -1.84 24.82
N ASP A 628 34.28 -2.21 23.83
CA ASP A 628 35.75 -2.19 23.93
C ASP A 628 36.30 -0.76 23.78
N GLU A 629 35.59 0.15 23.10
CA GLU A 629 35.93 1.58 22.92
C GLU A 629 35.46 2.47 24.10
N SER A 630 34.67 1.92 25.02
CA SER A 630 34.11 2.61 26.20
C SER A 630 35.02 2.47 27.44
#